data_8362c077a410542cd86bf60a69d8f804
#
_entry.id   8362c077a410542cd86bf60a69d8f804
#
_cell.length_a   1.000
_cell.length_b   1.000
_cell.length_c   1.000
_cell.angle_alpha   90.00
_cell.angle_beta   90.00
_cell.angle_gamma   90.00
#
_symmetry.space_group_name_H-M   'P 1'
#
loop_
_entity.id
_entity.type
_entity.pdbx_description
1 polymer ?
#
loop_
_entity_poly.entity_id
_entity_poly.type
_entity_poly.pdbx_seq_one_letter_code
_entity_poly.pdbx_strand_id
1 'polypeptide(L)'
;MDQPHPPENAETSIGGAPNGFIVEIPTLKSLFIEMCFGETVLGTGTAFLVSNNRESHCALVTNRHNLTGRHQETGKCLSNTGGVPDNIVIHFHKNNDFIGEWLPVRLPLYRSDGSPYWFEHSKLEENADVVALNLSWGGDVRKVPYYLETELDRFGIAIGPAEPVSVIGFPFGYSSTARFPIWATGFLAQELSLITPENPTFLVDCRTRQGQSGSPVLAYRVGNYRKIDGDKLSSVLSPTPIWEFLGIYSGRLNSESDIGRVWHASAVADVLAVATADALRREQKAEGHV
;
A
#
# COMPACT_ATOMS: atom_id res chain seq x y z
N MET A 1 -4.53 36.03 18.28
CA MET A 1 -5.03 34.86 17.53
C MET A 1 -3.80 34.23 16.92
N ASP A 2 -3.23 33.26 17.66
CA ASP A 2 -2.06 32.52 17.18
C ASP A 2 -2.51 31.63 16.04
N GLN A 3 -1.88 31.81 14.88
CA GLN A 3 -2.01 30.87 13.77
C GLN A 3 -1.31 29.57 14.19
N PRO A 4 -1.93 28.41 14.00
CA PRO A 4 -1.25 27.16 14.25
C PRO A 4 -0.06 27.07 13.26
N HIS A 5 1.15 27.00 13.82
CA HIS A 5 2.34 26.68 13.02
C HIS A 5 2.13 25.32 12.35
N PRO A 6 2.45 25.19 11.05
CA PRO A 6 2.48 23.88 10.41
C PRO A 6 3.48 22.99 11.16
N PRO A 7 3.24 21.67 11.24
CA PRO A 7 4.16 20.75 11.90
C PRO A 7 5.55 20.86 11.24
N GLU A 8 6.56 21.05 12.06
CA GLU A 8 7.94 21.41 11.68
C GLU A 8 8.71 20.32 10.92
N ASN A 9 8.09 19.19 10.53
CA ASN A 9 8.74 18.04 9.92
C ASN A 9 7.93 17.32 8.83
N ALA A 10 7.13 18.02 8.05
CA ALA A 10 6.61 17.44 6.82
C ALA A 10 7.68 17.52 5.72
N GLU A 11 8.59 16.53 5.66
CA GLU A 11 9.34 16.27 4.44
C GLU A 11 8.34 15.87 3.36
N THR A 12 7.85 16.84 2.61
CA THR A 12 6.82 16.65 1.57
C THR A 12 7.42 16.29 0.22
N SER A 13 8.72 16.52 0.05
CA SER A 13 9.46 16.07 -1.13
C SER A 13 10.91 15.73 -0.75
N ILE A 14 11.48 14.70 -1.38
CA ILE A 14 12.93 14.47 -1.32
C ILE A 14 13.55 15.32 -2.40
N GLY A 15 13.73 16.61 -2.11
CA GLY A 15 14.47 17.52 -2.97
C GLY A 15 15.97 17.26 -2.91
N GLY A 16 16.63 17.23 -4.08
CA GLY A 16 18.09 17.27 -4.14
C GLY A 16 18.82 15.95 -3.96
N ALA A 17 18.25 14.83 -4.38
CA ALA A 17 19.05 13.62 -4.56
C ALA A 17 20.21 13.87 -5.52
N PRO A 18 21.40 13.27 -5.32
CA PRO A 18 22.59 13.49 -6.16
C PRO A 18 22.36 13.24 -7.64
N ASN A 19 21.37 12.42 -8.03
CA ASN A 19 20.98 12.20 -9.43
C ASN A 19 20.01 13.26 -9.98
N GLY A 20 19.68 14.32 -9.22
CA GLY A 20 18.83 15.42 -9.65
C GLY A 20 17.35 15.13 -9.71
N PHE A 21 16.88 13.96 -9.28
CA PHE A 21 15.44 13.65 -9.23
C PHE A 21 14.77 14.38 -8.07
N ILE A 22 13.62 14.98 -8.38
CA ILE A 22 12.67 15.51 -7.39
C ILE A 22 11.40 14.70 -7.57
N VAL A 23 11.02 13.94 -6.55
CA VAL A 23 9.83 13.08 -6.59
C VAL A 23 8.96 13.30 -5.35
N GLU A 24 7.67 13.17 -5.53
CA GLU A 24 6.72 13.17 -4.43
C GLU A 24 6.93 11.93 -3.54
N ILE A 25 6.84 12.10 -2.22
CA ILE A 25 7.03 11.00 -1.27
C ILE A 25 6.11 9.80 -1.55
N PRO A 26 4.81 9.96 -1.88
CA PRO A 26 3.97 8.81 -2.22
C PRO A 26 4.48 7.99 -3.41
N THR A 27 5.22 8.59 -4.35
CA THR A 27 5.85 7.87 -5.45
C THR A 27 6.87 6.82 -4.96
N LEU A 28 7.55 7.09 -3.85
CA LEU A 28 8.53 6.18 -3.26
C LEU A 28 7.91 5.08 -2.40
N LYS A 29 6.60 5.18 -2.07
CA LYS A 29 5.93 4.24 -1.17
C LYS A 29 5.41 3.00 -1.89
N SER A 30 5.25 3.01 -3.22
CA SER A 30 4.80 1.86 -4.00
C SER A 30 5.98 1.02 -4.48
N LEU A 31 5.89 -0.29 -4.28
CA LEU A 31 6.91 -1.27 -4.62
C LEU A 31 6.38 -2.18 -5.74
N PHE A 32 7.20 -2.39 -6.76
CA PHE A 32 6.91 -3.37 -7.81
C PHE A 32 7.12 -4.79 -7.29
N ILE A 33 6.19 -5.69 -7.60
CA ILE A 33 6.30 -7.10 -7.23
C ILE A 33 6.06 -8.02 -8.43
N GLU A 34 6.76 -9.14 -8.45
CA GLU A 34 6.60 -10.22 -9.42
C GLU A 34 6.20 -11.49 -8.67
N MET A 35 5.08 -12.08 -9.03
CA MET A 35 4.63 -13.37 -8.50
C MET A 35 5.24 -14.46 -9.36
N CYS A 36 6.00 -15.38 -8.75
CA CYS A 36 6.79 -16.37 -9.47
C CYS A 36 6.44 -17.81 -9.04
N PHE A 37 6.61 -18.75 -9.98
CA PHE A 37 6.75 -20.18 -9.72
C PHE A 37 8.16 -20.58 -10.11
N GLY A 38 8.99 -20.95 -9.14
CA GLY A 38 10.42 -21.05 -9.33
C GLY A 38 10.99 -19.74 -9.88
N GLU A 39 11.65 -19.81 -11.03
CA GLU A 39 12.20 -18.64 -11.74
C GLU A 39 11.21 -18.01 -12.74
N THR A 40 10.04 -18.62 -12.97
CA THR A 40 9.09 -18.16 -13.98
C THR A 40 8.15 -17.11 -13.38
N VAL A 41 8.12 -15.92 -13.97
CA VAL A 41 7.16 -14.86 -13.60
C VAL A 41 5.77 -15.24 -14.13
N LEU A 42 4.82 -15.37 -13.23
CA LEU A 42 3.41 -15.66 -13.53
C LEU A 42 2.56 -14.40 -13.68
N GLY A 43 2.96 -13.33 -13.03
CA GLY A 43 2.25 -12.06 -13.06
C GLY A 43 3.01 -10.98 -12.28
N THR A 44 2.52 -9.75 -12.40
CA THR A 44 3.07 -8.59 -11.71
C THR A 44 2.00 -7.89 -10.90
N GLY A 45 2.40 -7.17 -9.86
CA GLY A 45 1.51 -6.44 -8.98
C GLY A 45 2.23 -5.28 -8.29
N THR A 46 1.55 -4.73 -7.32
CA THR A 46 2.05 -3.66 -6.48
C THR A 46 1.97 -4.08 -5.00
N ALA A 47 2.92 -3.62 -4.21
CA ALA A 47 2.92 -3.71 -2.76
C ALA A 47 3.37 -2.38 -2.17
N PHE A 48 3.26 -2.22 -0.87
CA PHE A 48 3.79 -1.08 -0.13
C PHE A 48 4.08 -1.46 1.32
N LEU A 49 4.84 -0.64 2.01
CA LEU A 49 5.13 -0.82 3.43
C LEU A 49 4.15 -0.05 4.28
N VAL A 50 3.79 -0.60 5.43
CA VAL A 50 2.97 0.07 6.45
C VAL A 50 3.57 -0.08 7.83
N SER A 51 3.36 0.92 8.67
CA SER A 51 3.67 0.93 10.09
C SER A 51 2.67 1.83 10.80
N ASN A 52 2.48 1.69 12.11
CA ASN A 52 1.64 2.64 12.86
C ASN A 52 2.36 4.00 13.00
N ASN A 53 3.63 3.97 13.34
CA ASN A 53 4.49 5.15 13.46
C ASN A 53 5.94 4.79 13.11
N ARG A 54 6.88 5.74 13.27
CA ARG A 54 8.29 5.56 12.87
C ARG A 54 9.04 4.48 13.66
N GLU A 55 8.61 4.18 14.87
CA GLU A 55 9.25 3.24 15.80
C GLU A 55 8.55 1.88 15.83
N SER A 56 7.34 1.80 15.27
CA SER A 56 6.54 0.59 15.29
C SER A 56 7.00 -0.41 14.22
N HIS A 57 6.54 -1.64 14.41
CA HIS A 57 6.75 -2.73 13.43
C HIS A 57 6.30 -2.32 12.04
N CYS A 58 7.12 -2.68 11.03
CA CYS A 58 6.87 -2.38 9.64
C CYS A 58 6.64 -3.69 8.86
N ALA A 59 5.49 -3.80 8.21
CA ALA A 59 5.13 -4.94 7.37
C ALA A 59 4.95 -4.55 5.91
N LEU A 60 5.14 -5.51 4.99
CA LEU A 60 4.76 -5.38 3.59
C LEU A 60 3.28 -5.71 3.45
N VAL A 61 2.52 -4.91 2.68
CA VAL A 61 1.11 -5.17 2.38
C VAL A 61 0.92 -5.26 0.87
N THR A 62 0.10 -6.24 0.46
CA THR A 62 -0.37 -6.42 -0.91
C THR A 62 -1.73 -7.10 -0.91
N ASN A 63 -2.31 -7.36 -2.10
CA ASN A 63 -3.53 -8.16 -2.18
C ASN A 63 -3.26 -9.65 -1.97
N ARG A 64 -4.26 -10.33 -1.37
CA ARG A 64 -4.23 -11.77 -1.18
C ARG A 64 -4.12 -12.52 -2.50
N HIS A 65 -4.89 -12.11 -3.51
CA HIS A 65 -4.88 -12.74 -4.83
C HIS A 65 -3.52 -12.66 -5.54
N ASN A 66 -2.68 -11.65 -5.25
CA ASN A 66 -1.31 -11.59 -5.75
C ASN A 66 -0.48 -12.77 -5.24
N LEU A 67 -0.62 -13.14 -3.96
CA LEU A 67 0.16 -14.21 -3.35
C LEU A 67 -0.42 -15.61 -3.63
N THR A 68 -1.74 -15.73 -3.67
CA THR A 68 -2.41 -17.00 -3.96
C THR A 68 -2.45 -17.34 -5.45
N GLY A 69 -2.24 -16.35 -6.34
CA GLY A 69 -2.40 -16.50 -7.78
C GLY A 69 -3.83 -16.85 -8.21
N ARG A 70 -4.82 -16.57 -7.36
CA ARG A 70 -6.23 -16.90 -7.57
C ARG A 70 -7.12 -15.68 -7.48
N HIS A 71 -8.08 -15.60 -8.40
CA HIS A 71 -9.10 -14.56 -8.37
C HIS A 71 -9.88 -14.60 -7.05
N GLN A 72 -9.96 -13.48 -6.35
CA GLN A 72 -10.49 -13.40 -4.99
C GLN A 72 -11.91 -13.94 -4.83
N GLU A 73 -12.81 -13.68 -5.80
CA GLU A 73 -14.22 -14.08 -5.71
C GLU A 73 -14.48 -15.47 -6.30
N THR A 74 -13.76 -15.84 -7.36
CA THR A 74 -14.06 -17.08 -8.11
C THR A 74 -13.12 -18.24 -7.81
N GLY A 75 -11.99 -17.97 -7.13
CA GLY A 75 -10.93 -18.95 -6.87
C GLY A 75 -10.18 -19.44 -8.12
N LYS A 76 -10.53 -18.94 -9.32
CA LYS A 76 -9.87 -19.34 -10.58
C LYS A 76 -8.42 -18.87 -10.59
N CYS A 77 -7.54 -19.70 -11.15
CA CYS A 77 -6.15 -19.35 -11.35
C CYS A 77 -6.04 -18.10 -12.25
N LEU A 78 -5.21 -17.14 -11.85
CA LEU A 78 -4.97 -15.91 -12.59
C LEU A 78 -3.95 -16.09 -13.73
N SER A 79 -3.03 -17.04 -13.57
CA SER A 79 -2.06 -17.36 -14.61
C SER A 79 -2.70 -18.14 -15.75
N ASN A 80 -2.43 -17.73 -16.98
CA ASN A 80 -2.86 -18.45 -18.20
C ASN A 80 -2.25 -19.85 -18.32
N THR A 81 -1.16 -20.12 -17.60
CA THR A 81 -0.50 -21.45 -17.56
C THR A 81 -0.99 -22.33 -16.44
N GLY A 82 -1.92 -21.84 -15.60
CA GLY A 82 -2.39 -22.55 -14.41
C GLY A 82 -1.38 -22.58 -13.25
N GLY A 83 -0.25 -21.89 -13.38
CA GLY A 83 0.76 -21.80 -12.33
C GLY A 83 0.26 -21.02 -11.11
N VAL A 84 0.60 -21.49 -9.91
CA VAL A 84 0.35 -20.82 -8.63
C VAL A 84 1.69 -20.35 -8.08
N PRO A 85 1.82 -19.09 -7.62
CA PRO A 85 3.07 -18.58 -7.10
C PRO A 85 3.56 -19.39 -5.88
N ASP A 86 4.84 -19.69 -5.82
CA ASP A 86 5.52 -20.24 -4.66
C ASP A 86 6.49 -19.26 -4.03
N ASN A 87 6.81 -18.20 -4.76
CA ASN A 87 7.67 -17.11 -4.30
C ASN A 87 7.26 -15.76 -4.91
N ILE A 88 7.77 -14.70 -4.31
CA ILE A 88 7.58 -13.31 -4.76
C ILE A 88 8.93 -12.61 -4.86
N VAL A 89 9.14 -11.82 -5.91
CA VAL A 89 10.26 -10.88 -6.00
C VAL A 89 9.74 -9.48 -5.74
N ILE A 90 10.32 -8.81 -4.75
CA ILE A 90 9.96 -7.45 -4.36
C ILE A 90 11.13 -6.54 -4.73
N HIS A 91 10.83 -5.44 -5.45
CA HIS A 91 11.83 -4.45 -5.80
C HIS A 91 11.80 -3.33 -4.77
N PHE A 92 12.73 -3.39 -3.78
CA PHE A 92 12.90 -2.35 -2.77
C PHE A 92 13.78 -1.22 -3.27
N HIS A 93 13.60 -0.02 -2.70
CA HIS A 93 14.57 1.05 -2.89
C HIS A 93 15.87 0.73 -2.15
N LYS A 94 17.01 0.94 -2.81
CA LYS A 94 18.30 0.86 -2.14
C LYS A 94 18.46 1.98 -1.11
N ASN A 95 19.06 1.65 0.02
CA ASN A 95 19.39 2.62 1.06
C ASN A 95 20.75 3.26 0.77
N ASN A 96 20.78 4.19 -0.18
CA ASN A 96 21.92 4.99 -0.56
C ASN A 96 21.48 6.44 -0.87
N ASP A 97 22.40 7.29 -1.31
CA ASP A 97 22.10 8.70 -1.60
C ASP A 97 21.30 8.90 -2.90
N PHE A 98 21.12 7.86 -3.71
CA PHE A 98 20.41 7.95 -4.99
C PHE A 98 18.96 7.53 -4.85
N ILE A 99 18.08 8.17 -5.66
CA ILE A 99 16.66 7.79 -5.81
C ILE A 99 16.50 7.05 -7.15
N GLY A 100 15.64 6.04 -7.18
CA GLY A 100 15.36 5.26 -8.41
C GLY A 100 16.34 4.11 -8.63
N GLU A 101 17.12 3.75 -7.62
CA GLU A 101 17.86 2.50 -7.59
C GLU A 101 17.12 1.44 -6.80
N TRP A 102 17.05 0.22 -7.36
CA TRP A 102 16.22 -0.85 -6.86
C TRP A 102 17.03 -2.09 -6.51
N LEU A 103 16.62 -2.76 -5.43
CA LEU A 103 17.15 -4.03 -4.95
C LEU A 103 16.05 -5.08 -5.06
N PRO A 104 16.12 -6.02 -6.02
CA PRO A 104 15.20 -7.13 -6.07
C PRO A 104 15.53 -8.15 -4.98
N VAL A 105 14.52 -8.50 -4.18
CA VAL A 105 14.62 -9.51 -3.11
C VAL A 105 13.57 -10.58 -3.35
N ARG A 106 14.02 -11.84 -3.45
CA ARG A 106 13.14 -13.01 -3.62
C ARG A 106 12.80 -13.60 -2.26
N LEU A 107 11.53 -13.85 -2.00
CA LEU A 107 11.02 -14.43 -0.77
C LEU A 107 10.09 -15.62 -1.07
N PRO A 108 10.20 -16.74 -0.34
CA PRO A 108 9.24 -17.83 -0.43
C PRO A 108 7.88 -17.38 0.12
N LEU A 109 6.79 -17.91 -0.42
CA LEU A 109 5.44 -17.65 0.05
C LEU A 109 4.95 -18.66 1.07
N TYR A 110 5.55 -19.85 1.12
CA TYR A 110 5.12 -20.94 2.00
C TYR A 110 6.28 -21.47 2.83
N ARG A 111 5.97 -21.91 4.04
CA ARG A 111 6.86 -22.62 4.93
C ARG A 111 7.02 -24.07 4.49
N SER A 112 7.95 -24.78 5.11
CA SER A 112 8.19 -26.21 4.82
C SER A 112 7.00 -27.12 5.12
N ASP A 113 6.10 -26.69 6.00
CA ASP A 113 4.85 -27.38 6.35
C ASP A 113 3.69 -27.01 5.41
N GLY A 114 3.93 -26.15 4.40
CA GLY A 114 2.94 -25.67 3.46
C GLY A 114 2.10 -24.48 3.97
N SER A 115 2.29 -24.03 5.21
CA SER A 115 1.58 -22.87 5.72
C SER A 115 2.11 -21.57 5.10
N PRO A 116 1.26 -20.54 4.88
CA PRO A 116 1.68 -19.29 4.26
C PRO A 116 2.55 -18.46 5.21
N TYR A 117 3.43 -17.62 4.62
CA TYR A 117 4.17 -16.60 5.37
C TYR A 117 3.38 -15.32 5.60
N TRP A 118 2.28 -15.11 4.87
CA TRP A 118 1.45 -13.92 5.04
C TRP A 118 0.41 -14.09 6.15
N PHE A 119 -0.10 -12.96 6.61
CA PHE A 119 -1.16 -12.84 7.62
C PHE A 119 -2.43 -12.30 6.95
N GLU A 120 -3.54 -12.94 7.20
CA GLU A 120 -4.86 -12.57 6.72
C GLU A 120 -5.59 -11.68 7.73
N HIS A 121 -6.67 -11.04 7.31
CA HIS A 121 -7.52 -10.19 8.15
C HIS A 121 -8.13 -11.00 9.30
N SER A 122 -8.10 -10.47 10.53
CA SER A 122 -8.44 -11.19 11.75
C SER A 122 -9.87 -11.75 11.80
N LYS A 123 -10.82 -11.08 11.13
CA LYS A 123 -12.25 -11.44 11.14
C LYS A 123 -12.75 -11.93 9.79
N LEU A 124 -12.29 -11.32 8.70
CA LEU A 124 -12.74 -11.64 7.34
C LEU A 124 -11.92 -12.75 6.70
N GLU A 125 -10.74 -13.05 7.30
CA GLU A 125 -9.84 -14.11 6.88
C GLU A 125 -9.59 -14.08 5.35
N GLU A 126 -9.79 -15.19 4.66
CA GLU A 126 -9.60 -15.32 3.22
C GLU A 126 -10.57 -14.48 2.37
N ASN A 127 -11.65 -13.96 2.96
CA ASN A 127 -12.60 -13.11 2.24
C ASN A 127 -12.07 -11.67 2.05
N ALA A 128 -11.07 -11.26 2.85
CA ALA A 128 -10.40 -9.98 2.65
C ALA A 128 -9.27 -10.12 1.64
N ASP A 129 -9.30 -9.30 0.57
CA ASP A 129 -8.24 -9.28 -0.43
C ASP A 129 -7.10 -8.32 -0.02
N VAL A 130 -6.66 -8.43 1.22
CA VAL A 130 -5.54 -7.71 1.81
C VAL A 130 -4.79 -8.61 2.77
N VAL A 131 -3.46 -8.62 2.66
CA VAL A 131 -2.58 -9.44 3.49
C VAL A 131 -1.31 -8.68 3.85
N ALA A 132 -0.70 -9.05 4.97
CA ALA A 132 0.59 -8.52 5.41
C ALA A 132 1.66 -9.61 5.47
N LEU A 133 2.92 -9.25 5.21
CA LEU A 133 4.09 -10.10 5.39
C LEU A 133 5.08 -9.43 6.33
N ASN A 134 5.55 -10.18 7.33
CA ASN A 134 6.67 -9.77 8.15
C ASN A 134 7.98 -10.03 7.41
N LEU A 135 8.84 -9.02 7.38
CA LEU A 135 10.13 -9.06 6.68
C LEU A 135 11.27 -8.84 7.67
N SER A 136 12.40 -9.49 7.40
CA SER A 136 13.68 -9.18 8.05
C SER A 136 14.39 -8.11 7.22
N TRP A 137 14.79 -7.02 7.86
CA TRP A 137 15.32 -5.84 7.17
C TRP A 137 16.84 -5.83 7.17
N GLY A 138 17.44 -5.72 5.98
CA GLY A 138 18.85 -5.40 5.82
C GLY A 138 19.07 -3.88 5.85
N GLY A 139 20.30 -3.45 6.15
CA GLY A 139 20.68 -2.04 6.13
C GLY A 139 20.75 -1.44 4.72
N ASP A 140 20.67 -2.26 3.70
CA ASP A 140 20.70 -1.94 2.27
C ASP A 140 19.34 -1.55 1.69
N VAL A 141 18.24 -1.73 2.46
CA VAL A 141 16.88 -1.39 2.08
C VAL A 141 16.44 -0.07 2.70
N ARG A 142 16.00 0.88 1.85
CA ARG A 142 15.32 2.10 2.29
C ARG A 142 13.83 1.80 2.53
N LYS A 143 13.39 1.95 3.77
CA LYS A 143 11.99 1.78 4.15
C LYS A 143 11.24 3.10 4.04
N VAL A 144 10.17 3.14 3.24
CA VAL A 144 9.30 4.32 3.08
C VAL A 144 7.84 3.87 3.32
N PRO A 145 7.44 3.56 4.57
CA PRO A 145 6.10 3.06 4.88
C PRO A 145 5.04 4.16 4.85
N TYR A 146 3.78 3.76 4.68
CA TYR A 146 2.63 4.56 5.12
C TYR A 146 2.47 4.41 6.63
N TYR A 147 2.23 5.53 7.31
CA TYR A 147 1.99 5.56 8.75
C TYR A 147 0.50 5.71 9.03
N LEU A 148 -0.08 4.77 9.79
CA LEU A 148 -1.52 4.68 9.98
C LEU A 148 -2.04 5.50 11.17
N GLU A 149 -1.18 5.85 12.13
CA GLU A 149 -1.55 6.54 13.38
C GLU A 149 -0.94 7.94 13.50
N THR A 150 -0.26 8.42 12.46
CA THR A 150 0.38 9.73 12.50
C THR A 150 -0.14 10.64 11.39
N GLU A 151 -0.03 11.95 11.60
CA GLU A 151 -0.38 12.95 10.58
C GLU A 151 0.54 12.95 9.34
N LEU A 152 1.58 12.09 9.31
CA LEU A 152 2.48 11.98 8.16
C LEU A 152 1.79 11.48 6.89
N ASP A 153 0.80 10.58 7.04
CA ASP A 153 0.02 10.02 5.92
C ASP A 153 -1.50 10.11 6.16
N ARG A 154 -1.92 10.78 7.25
CA ARG A 154 -3.30 10.93 7.69
C ARG A 154 -3.57 12.37 8.12
N PHE A 155 -3.76 13.27 7.16
CA PHE A 155 -3.94 14.70 7.41
C PHE A 155 -5.38 15.09 7.78
N GLY A 156 -6.30 14.14 7.84
CA GLY A 156 -7.72 14.40 8.10
C GLY A 156 -8.41 15.10 6.94
N ILE A 157 -8.02 14.79 5.70
CA ILE A 157 -8.65 15.35 4.51
C ILE A 157 -10.10 14.87 4.45
N ALA A 158 -11.05 15.81 4.45
CA ALA A 158 -12.45 15.52 4.16
C ALA A 158 -12.59 15.19 2.68
N ILE A 159 -12.96 13.95 2.40
CA ILE A 159 -13.16 13.47 1.03
C ILE A 159 -14.56 12.91 0.85
N GLY A 160 -15.22 13.25 -0.25
CA GLY A 160 -16.53 12.76 -0.62
C GLY A 160 -16.59 12.29 -2.09
N PRO A 161 -17.75 11.78 -2.55
CA PRO A 161 -17.93 11.38 -3.93
C PRO A 161 -17.54 12.49 -4.92
N ALA A 162 -17.04 12.07 -6.08
CA ALA A 162 -16.54 12.95 -7.16
C ALA A 162 -15.26 13.74 -6.79
N GLU A 163 -14.66 13.54 -5.62
CA GLU A 163 -13.35 14.12 -5.33
C GLU A 163 -12.21 13.23 -5.85
N PRO A 164 -11.09 13.83 -6.31
CA PRO A 164 -10.00 13.06 -6.91
C PRO A 164 -9.29 12.18 -5.91
N VAL A 165 -9.01 10.95 -6.35
CA VAL A 165 -8.18 9.95 -5.68
C VAL A 165 -7.17 9.38 -6.67
N SER A 166 -6.02 8.92 -6.18
CA SER A 166 -4.97 8.35 -7.02
C SER A 166 -4.61 6.94 -6.55
N VAL A 167 -4.52 6.03 -7.51
CA VAL A 167 -4.00 4.66 -7.36
C VAL A 167 -2.58 4.67 -7.90
N ILE A 168 -1.59 4.40 -7.03
CA ILE A 168 -0.17 4.55 -7.37
C ILE A 168 0.47 3.18 -7.47
N GLY A 169 0.78 2.73 -8.69
CA GLY A 169 1.30 1.38 -8.90
C GLY A 169 1.84 1.12 -10.29
N PHE A 170 1.84 -0.14 -10.70
CA PHE A 170 2.54 -0.62 -11.88
C PHE A 170 1.57 -1.29 -12.89
N PRO A 171 0.73 -0.51 -13.62
CA PRO A 171 -0.20 -1.06 -14.59
C PRO A 171 0.53 -1.87 -15.67
N PHE A 172 0.09 -3.10 -15.92
CA PHE A 172 0.71 -4.06 -16.85
C PHE A 172 2.21 -4.35 -16.57
N GLY A 173 2.69 -4.09 -15.34
CA GLY A 173 4.11 -4.11 -15.00
C GLY A 173 4.90 -2.92 -15.55
N TYR A 174 4.22 -1.93 -16.15
CA TYR A 174 4.88 -0.71 -16.62
C TYR A 174 5.20 0.23 -15.46
N SER A 175 6.27 0.96 -15.65
CA SER A 175 6.75 2.00 -14.75
C SER A 175 7.12 3.25 -15.55
N SER A 176 7.23 4.38 -14.87
CA SER A 176 7.81 5.59 -15.43
C SER A 176 9.35 5.53 -15.40
N THR A 177 10.01 6.66 -15.68
CA THR A 177 11.48 6.79 -15.61
C THR A 177 11.99 6.29 -14.25
N ALA A 178 13.17 5.66 -14.25
CA ALA A 178 13.82 5.07 -13.08
C ALA A 178 12.96 4.02 -12.35
N ARG A 179 12.04 3.38 -13.04
CA ARG A 179 11.09 2.37 -12.52
C ARG A 179 10.14 2.88 -11.42
N PHE A 180 9.85 4.18 -11.39
CA PHE A 180 8.83 4.70 -10.48
C PHE A 180 7.42 4.30 -10.90
N PRO A 181 6.48 4.20 -9.94
CA PRO A 181 5.09 3.84 -10.21
C PRO A 181 4.39 4.90 -11.06
N ILE A 182 3.28 4.50 -11.66
CA ILE A 182 2.38 5.36 -12.42
C ILE A 182 1.21 5.76 -11.53
N TRP A 183 0.89 7.04 -11.52
CA TRP A 183 -0.28 7.58 -10.83
C TRP A 183 -1.49 7.50 -11.77
N ALA A 184 -2.44 6.63 -11.44
CA ALA A 184 -3.75 6.59 -12.08
C ALA A 184 -4.72 7.37 -11.21
N THR A 185 -5.11 8.57 -11.67
CA THR A 185 -6.03 9.44 -10.95
C THR A 185 -7.45 9.28 -11.50
N GLY A 186 -8.39 9.14 -10.59
CA GLY A 186 -9.83 9.05 -10.83
C GLY A 186 -10.59 9.72 -9.69
N PHE A 187 -11.80 9.24 -9.40
CA PHE A 187 -12.69 9.88 -8.44
C PHE A 187 -13.23 8.87 -7.43
N LEU A 188 -13.46 9.32 -6.20
CA LEU A 188 -14.20 8.55 -5.23
C LEU A 188 -15.65 8.36 -5.73
N ALA A 189 -16.13 7.11 -5.76
CA ALA A 189 -17.41 6.75 -6.36
C ALA A 189 -18.51 6.46 -5.33
N GLN A 190 -18.22 6.57 -4.02
CA GLN A 190 -19.21 6.38 -2.96
C GLN A 190 -18.86 7.16 -1.69
N GLU A 191 -19.81 7.26 -0.76
CA GLU A 191 -19.61 7.85 0.56
C GLU A 191 -18.72 6.92 1.43
N LEU A 192 -17.62 7.45 1.97
CA LEU A 192 -16.76 6.70 2.91
C LEU A 192 -17.44 6.42 4.25
N SER A 193 -18.41 7.25 4.64
CA SER A 193 -19.21 7.04 5.86
C SER A 193 -20.08 5.78 5.86
N LEU A 194 -20.25 5.15 4.68
CA LEU A 194 -20.99 3.87 4.53
C LEU A 194 -20.10 2.64 4.75
N ILE A 195 -18.81 2.81 4.98
CA ILE A 195 -17.88 1.72 5.29
C ILE A 195 -18.17 1.19 6.69
N THR A 196 -18.26 -0.14 6.83
CA THR A 196 -18.45 -0.82 8.11
C THR A 196 -17.33 -1.82 8.36
N PRO A 197 -17.12 -2.26 9.63
CA PRO A 197 -16.13 -3.29 9.92
C PRO A 197 -16.38 -4.64 9.21
N GLU A 198 -17.64 -4.94 8.86
CA GLU A 198 -18.03 -6.15 8.13
C GLU A 198 -17.82 -6.00 6.61
N ASN A 199 -17.83 -4.76 6.12
CA ASN A 199 -17.56 -4.44 4.72
C ASN A 199 -16.63 -3.23 4.62
N PRO A 200 -15.34 -3.39 4.94
CA PRO A 200 -14.38 -2.29 4.92
C PRO A 200 -13.87 -2.01 3.50
N THR A 201 -14.80 -1.83 2.55
CA THR A 201 -14.47 -1.56 1.14
C THR A 201 -15.19 -0.33 0.62
N PHE A 202 -14.61 0.32 -0.37
CA PHE A 202 -15.25 1.40 -1.12
C PHE A 202 -14.89 1.36 -2.61
N LEU A 203 -15.58 2.16 -3.40
CA LEU A 203 -15.45 2.19 -4.85
C LEU A 203 -14.80 3.47 -5.34
N VAL A 204 -14.00 3.32 -6.40
CA VAL A 204 -13.37 4.42 -7.13
C VAL A 204 -13.67 4.27 -8.62
N ASP A 205 -13.95 5.39 -9.29
CA ASP A 205 -14.01 5.46 -10.75
C ASP A 205 -12.63 5.88 -11.26
N CYS A 206 -11.85 4.89 -11.70
CA CYS A 206 -10.46 5.11 -12.07
C CYS A 206 -10.03 4.11 -13.13
N ARG A 207 -9.40 4.59 -14.20
CA ARG A 207 -8.86 3.75 -15.29
C ARG A 207 -7.66 2.91 -14.86
N THR A 208 -7.88 2.04 -13.91
CA THR A 208 -6.89 1.08 -13.44
C THR A 208 -6.75 -0.10 -14.37
N ARG A 209 -5.61 -0.81 -14.28
CA ARG A 209 -5.29 -1.96 -15.14
C ARG A 209 -4.65 -3.06 -14.31
N GLN A 210 -4.54 -4.25 -14.89
CA GLN A 210 -3.81 -5.39 -14.31
C GLN A 210 -2.40 -4.94 -13.88
N GLY A 211 -1.91 -5.41 -12.75
CA GLY A 211 -0.63 -4.99 -12.14
C GLY A 211 -0.77 -3.87 -11.10
N GLN A 212 -1.91 -3.13 -11.10
CA GLN A 212 -2.19 -2.16 -10.04
C GLN A 212 -2.84 -2.77 -8.79
N SER A 213 -3.20 -4.05 -8.81
CA SER A 213 -3.60 -4.77 -7.61
C SER A 213 -2.51 -4.68 -6.54
N GLY A 214 -2.91 -4.30 -5.32
CA GLY A 214 -1.99 -4.04 -4.22
C GLY A 214 -1.46 -2.59 -4.16
N SER A 215 -1.91 -1.71 -5.04
CA SER A 215 -1.52 -0.29 -5.03
C SER A 215 -2.15 0.47 -3.87
N PRO A 216 -1.41 1.37 -3.20
CA PRO A 216 -1.99 2.32 -2.28
C PRO A 216 -2.93 3.28 -3.01
N VAL A 217 -4.00 3.68 -2.32
CA VAL A 217 -4.97 4.67 -2.80
C VAL A 217 -4.91 5.89 -1.89
N LEU A 218 -4.76 7.05 -2.49
CA LEU A 218 -4.60 8.32 -1.77
C LEU A 218 -5.61 9.38 -2.23
N ALA A 219 -6.04 10.22 -1.32
CA ALA A 219 -6.48 11.58 -1.63
C ALA A 219 -5.26 12.51 -1.55
N TYR A 220 -4.85 13.10 -2.67
CA TYR A 220 -3.69 14.00 -2.76
C TYR A 220 -4.18 15.42 -3.07
N ARG A 221 -3.69 16.41 -2.33
CA ARG A 221 -4.11 17.80 -2.45
C ARG A 221 -2.91 18.75 -2.48
N VAL A 222 -3.05 19.80 -3.27
CA VAL A 222 -2.11 20.93 -3.33
C VAL A 222 -2.92 22.21 -3.17
N GLY A 223 -2.52 23.06 -2.23
CA GLY A 223 -3.22 24.30 -1.93
C GLY A 223 -4.41 24.09 -1.00
N ASN A 224 -5.61 24.51 -1.42
CA ASN A 224 -6.80 24.43 -0.57
C ASN A 224 -7.35 23.01 -0.46
N TYR A 225 -7.69 22.61 0.76
CA TYR A 225 -8.40 21.36 1.01
C TYR A 225 -9.39 21.50 2.18
N ARG A 226 -10.34 20.57 2.25
CA ARG A 226 -11.27 20.46 3.38
C ARG A 226 -10.65 19.54 4.43
N LYS A 227 -10.62 19.98 5.69
CA LYS A 227 -10.14 19.19 6.82
C LYS A 227 -11.27 18.87 7.77
N ILE A 228 -11.33 17.62 8.25
CA ILE A 228 -12.18 17.20 9.37
C ILE A 228 -11.31 17.19 10.62
N ASP A 229 -11.81 17.86 11.67
CA ASP A 229 -11.24 17.84 13.00
C ASP A 229 -12.38 17.62 14.02
N GLY A 230 -12.54 16.36 14.45
CA GLY A 230 -13.74 15.92 15.15
C GLY A 230 -15.00 16.14 14.30
N ASP A 231 -15.94 16.92 14.83
CA ASP A 231 -17.21 17.28 14.15
C ASP A 231 -17.12 18.56 13.29
N LYS A 232 -15.93 19.15 13.18
CA LYS A 232 -15.73 20.41 12.48
C LYS A 232 -15.14 20.19 11.10
N LEU A 233 -15.79 20.78 10.11
CA LEU A 233 -15.29 20.88 8.74
C LEU A 233 -14.73 22.29 8.53
N SER A 234 -13.47 22.36 8.12
CA SER A 234 -12.77 23.61 7.83
C SER A 234 -12.13 23.59 6.45
N SER A 235 -11.90 24.78 5.87
CA SER A 235 -11.07 24.91 4.67
C SER A 235 -9.69 25.39 5.09
N VAL A 236 -8.67 24.67 4.66
CA VAL A 236 -7.28 24.91 5.03
C VAL A 236 -6.45 25.11 3.76
N LEU A 237 -5.51 26.06 3.81
CA LEU A 237 -4.51 26.26 2.77
C LEU A 237 -3.20 25.61 3.22
N SER A 238 -2.71 24.64 2.45
CA SER A 238 -1.37 24.07 2.66
C SER A 238 -0.40 24.60 1.59
N PRO A 239 0.75 25.16 1.98
CA PRO A 239 1.77 25.58 1.02
C PRO A 239 2.51 24.40 0.37
N THR A 240 2.40 23.21 0.96
CA THR A 240 3.03 21.96 0.50
C THR A 240 1.98 20.93 0.17
N PRO A 241 2.29 19.97 -0.71
CA PRO A 241 1.39 18.83 -0.95
C PRO A 241 1.09 18.07 0.35
N ILE A 242 -0.16 17.62 0.46
CA ILE A 242 -0.63 16.76 1.53
C ILE A 242 -1.41 15.60 0.96
N TRP A 243 -1.52 14.50 1.70
CA TRP A 243 -2.29 13.34 1.27
C TRP A 243 -2.93 12.60 2.43
N GLU A 244 -4.01 11.89 2.15
CA GLU A 244 -4.66 10.96 3.05
C GLU A 244 -4.55 9.56 2.48
N PHE A 245 -3.96 8.64 3.22
CA PHE A 245 -3.94 7.22 2.86
C PHE A 245 -5.34 6.63 3.08
N LEU A 246 -5.99 6.19 2.01
CA LEU A 246 -7.36 5.70 2.03
C LEU A 246 -7.44 4.16 2.10
N GLY A 247 -6.44 3.45 1.57
CA GLY A 247 -6.47 2.00 1.54
C GLY A 247 -5.69 1.38 0.39
N ILE A 248 -6.04 0.15 0.04
CA ILE A 248 -5.38 -0.68 -0.97
C ILE A 248 -6.35 -1.04 -2.11
N TYR A 249 -5.94 -0.78 -3.34
CA TYR A 249 -6.68 -1.12 -4.55
C TYR A 249 -6.64 -2.64 -4.80
N SER A 250 -7.81 -3.26 -5.01
CA SER A 250 -7.94 -4.70 -5.21
C SER A 250 -8.15 -5.10 -6.67
N GLY A 251 -8.85 -4.29 -7.45
CA GLY A 251 -9.15 -4.59 -8.85
C GLY A 251 -10.47 -3.97 -9.30
N ARG A 252 -10.78 -4.11 -10.57
CA ARG A 252 -12.06 -3.66 -11.14
C ARG A 252 -13.18 -4.63 -10.74
N LEU A 253 -14.42 -4.11 -10.64
CA LEU A 253 -15.59 -4.95 -10.35
C LEU A 253 -15.84 -5.98 -11.45
N ASN A 254 -15.55 -5.63 -12.70
CA ASN A 254 -15.58 -6.52 -13.85
C ASN A 254 -14.66 -5.98 -14.97
N SER A 255 -14.50 -6.74 -16.04
CA SER A 255 -13.61 -6.38 -17.17
C SER A 255 -14.07 -5.17 -17.98
N GLU A 256 -15.34 -4.83 -17.95
CA GLU A 256 -15.97 -3.78 -18.76
C GLU A 256 -16.12 -2.45 -18.01
N SER A 257 -15.99 -2.48 -16.68
CA SER A 257 -16.14 -1.29 -15.83
C SER A 257 -14.78 -0.71 -15.45
N ASP A 258 -14.67 0.62 -15.41
CA ASP A 258 -13.55 1.32 -14.80
C ASP A 258 -13.77 1.54 -13.28
N ILE A 259 -14.89 1.06 -12.72
CA ILE A 259 -15.12 1.08 -11.27
C ILE A 259 -14.25 0.02 -10.60
N GLY A 260 -13.44 0.46 -9.66
CA GLY A 260 -12.55 -0.39 -8.88
C GLY A 260 -12.93 -0.47 -7.41
N ARG A 261 -12.58 -1.58 -6.78
CA ARG A 261 -12.74 -1.81 -5.34
C ARG A 261 -11.46 -1.48 -4.60
N VAL A 262 -11.60 -0.82 -3.48
CA VAL A 262 -10.52 -0.49 -2.55
C VAL A 262 -10.86 -1.06 -1.17
N TRP A 263 -9.94 -1.78 -0.56
CA TRP A 263 -10.01 -2.11 0.86
C TRP A 263 -9.55 -0.91 1.66
N HIS A 264 -10.40 -0.43 2.56
CA HIS A 264 -10.15 0.76 3.35
C HIS A 264 -8.93 0.62 4.27
N ALA A 265 -8.35 1.73 4.69
CA ALA A 265 -7.20 1.78 5.58
C ALA A 265 -7.41 1.00 6.90
N SER A 266 -8.66 0.86 7.38
CA SER A 266 -8.98 0.03 8.55
C SER A 266 -8.69 -1.45 8.33
N ALA A 267 -8.91 -1.99 7.12
CA ALA A 267 -8.55 -3.37 6.81
C ALA A 267 -7.03 -3.55 6.72
N VAL A 268 -6.31 -2.53 6.24
CA VAL A 268 -4.83 -2.53 6.27
C VAL A 268 -4.31 -2.49 7.70
N ALA A 269 -4.94 -1.69 8.57
CA ALA A 269 -4.59 -1.63 10.00
C ALA A 269 -4.81 -2.98 10.71
N ASP A 270 -5.88 -3.70 10.36
CA ASP A 270 -6.17 -5.03 10.94
C ASP A 270 -5.07 -6.03 10.58
N VAL A 271 -4.71 -6.19 9.31
CA VAL A 271 -3.65 -7.12 8.91
C VAL A 271 -2.27 -6.72 9.47
N LEU A 272 -1.98 -5.42 9.62
CA LEU A 272 -0.79 -4.93 10.29
C LEU A 272 -0.77 -5.34 11.77
N ALA A 273 -1.91 -5.24 12.47
CA ALA A 273 -2.01 -5.63 13.86
C ALA A 273 -1.75 -7.14 14.06
N VAL A 274 -2.28 -8.00 13.18
CA VAL A 274 -2.02 -9.45 13.19
C VAL A 274 -0.52 -9.73 12.94
N ALA A 275 0.09 -9.08 11.96
CA ALA A 275 1.50 -9.22 11.64
C ALA A 275 2.41 -8.75 12.81
N THR A 276 2.07 -7.61 13.42
CA THR A 276 2.79 -7.06 14.60
C THR A 276 2.73 -8.01 15.78
N ALA A 277 1.55 -8.57 16.08
CA ALA A 277 1.40 -9.54 17.16
C ALA A 277 2.24 -10.82 16.96
N ASP A 278 2.42 -11.27 15.71
CA ASP A 278 3.33 -12.39 15.40
C ASP A 278 4.80 -12.00 15.58
N ALA A 279 5.21 -10.81 15.13
CA ALA A 279 6.57 -10.32 15.29
C ALA A 279 6.96 -10.26 16.76
N LEU A 280 6.14 -9.66 17.60
CA LEU A 280 6.37 -9.57 19.06
C LEU A 280 6.47 -10.94 19.72
N ARG A 281 5.61 -11.90 19.33
CA ARG A 281 5.70 -13.28 19.84
C ARG A 281 7.01 -13.99 19.48
N ARG A 282 7.59 -13.70 18.31
CA ARG A 282 8.89 -14.25 17.89
C ARG A 282 10.04 -13.66 18.66
N GLU A 283 10.02 -12.35 18.90
CA GLU A 283 11.04 -11.65 19.70
C GLU A 283 11.08 -12.19 21.13
N GLN A 284 9.91 -12.30 21.81
CA GLN A 284 9.81 -12.87 23.15
C GLN A 284 10.33 -14.31 23.25
N LYS A 285 10.08 -15.14 22.21
CA LYS A 285 10.63 -16.51 22.17
C LYS A 285 12.13 -16.52 21.99
N ALA A 286 12.69 -15.60 21.22
CA ALA A 286 14.15 -15.50 21.03
C ALA A 286 14.84 -15.05 22.31
N GLU A 287 14.29 -14.11 23.06
CA GLU A 287 14.81 -13.62 24.35
C GLU A 287 14.69 -14.66 25.48
N GLY A 288 13.63 -15.47 25.49
CA GLY A 288 13.40 -16.51 26.52
C GLY A 288 14.24 -17.79 26.34
N HIS A 289 15.11 -17.86 25.31
CA HIS A 289 16.02 -18.97 25.04
C HIS A 289 17.51 -18.62 25.29
N VAL A 290 17.77 -17.47 25.94
CA VAL A 290 19.13 -17.05 26.39
C VAL A 290 19.37 -17.43 27.83
#